data_4a5b866c7025fc65fa4232c5c8c3a5f2
#
_entry.id   4a5b866c7025fc65fa4232c5c8c3a5f2
#
_cell.length_a   1.000
_cell.length_b   1.000
_cell.length_c   1.000
_cell.angle_alpha   90.00
_cell.angle_beta   90.00
_cell.angle_gamma   90.00
#
_symmetry.space_group_name_H-M   'P 1'
#
loop_
_entity.id
_entity.type
_entity.pdbx_description
1 polymer ?
#
loop_
_entity_poly.entity_id
_entity_poly.type
_entity_poly.pdbx_seq_one_letter_code
_entity_poly.pdbx_strand_id
1 'polypeptide(L)'
;NFTKEMLIQGLLPNDSQANGQETQTYEPIQYDKLKPVLEVRDFSGYGFSNISFDLYPGEILGIAGVVGAGRTELISTIFGRDKVLGGKVILDGKDITGLSTKKILEAGINFVPEDRHNHGLFKIRSISSNTTSALLGSEEIGKVNMNRRHQKEISQKYVDDFRTKIVSLDDLIGSLSGGNQQKVVIARSLSTAPKVVILDEPTRGIDAAARSDVYNIIRKLKDAGVAVIMVSSDMEEVVELADRAITV
;
A
#
# COMPACT_ATOMS: atom_id res chain seq x y z
N ASN A 1 -16.83 2.28 -10.81
CA ASN A 1 -16.74 2.56 -9.37
C ASN A 1 -16.07 1.36 -8.71
N PHE A 2 -14.87 1.55 -8.22
CA PHE A 2 -14.14 0.57 -7.44
C PHE A 2 -14.83 0.42 -6.08
N THR A 3 -15.24 -0.79 -5.71
CA THR A 3 -15.91 -1.07 -4.44
C THR A 3 -15.03 -1.94 -3.53
N LYS A 4 -15.32 -1.92 -2.24
CA LYS A 4 -14.64 -2.75 -1.26
C LYS A 4 -14.80 -4.25 -1.56
N GLU A 5 -15.96 -4.63 -2.09
CA GLU A 5 -16.26 -6.00 -2.51
C GLU A 5 -15.37 -6.44 -3.67
N MET A 6 -15.08 -5.55 -4.64
CA MET A 6 -14.17 -5.84 -5.75
C MET A 6 -12.72 -6.06 -5.28
N LEU A 7 -12.24 -5.23 -4.33
CA LEU A 7 -10.93 -5.44 -3.71
C LEU A 7 -10.87 -6.81 -3.01
N ILE A 8 -11.91 -7.12 -2.27
CA ILE A 8 -12.03 -8.37 -1.52
C ILE A 8 -12.04 -9.57 -2.45
N GLN A 9 -12.79 -9.52 -3.57
CA GLN A 9 -12.84 -10.61 -4.55
C GLN A 9 -11.50 -10.82 -5.26
N GLY A 10 -10.79 -9.73 -5.62
CA GLY A 10 -9.46 -9.82 -6.25
C GLY A 10 -8.37 -10.38 -5.31
N LEU A 11 -8.56 -10.31 -4.00
CA LEU A 11 -7.62 -10.87 -3.02
C LEU A 11 -7.87 -12.35 -2.69
N LEU A 12 -9.03 -12.89 -3.07
CA LEU A 12 -9.35 -14.31 -2.83
C LEU A 12 -8.43 -15.22 -3.68
N PRO A 13 -7.96 -16.35 -3.15
CA PRO A 13 -7.22 -17.33 -3.93
C PRO A 13 -8.12 -17.86 -5.05
N ASN A 14 -7.70 -17.75 -6.30
CA ASN A 14 -8.26 -18.57 -7.35
C ASN A 14 -7.81 -20.01 -7.09
N ASP A 15 -8.70 -20.89 -6.73
CA ASP A 15 -8.46 -22.32 -6.43
C ASP A 15 -7.90 -23.14 -7.62
N SER A 16 -7.54 -22.50 -8.73
CA SER A 16 -7.14 -23.16 -9.98
C SER A 16 -5.67 -23.04 -10.38
N GLN A 17 -4.77 -22.49 -9.52
CA GLN A 17 -3.35 -22.38 -9.89
C GLN A 17 -2.38 -22.83 -8.78
N ALA A 18 -2.51 -24.07 -8.39
CA ALA A 18 -1.41 -24.81 -7.77
C ALA A 18 -0.82 -25.71 -8.87
N ASN A 19 0.09 -25.21 -9.66
CA ASN A 19 1.19 -25.86 -10.39
C ASN A 19 1.47 -25.15 -11.72
N GLY A 20 2.67 -24.61 -11.82
CA GLY A 20 3.22 -24.12 -13.09
C GLY A 20 3.77 -22.71 -12.94
N GLN A 21 5.08 -22.57 -13.17
CA GLN A 21 5.66 -21.31 -13.59
C GLN A 21 5.05 -20.98 -14.98
N GLU A 22 3.85 -20.42 -14.99
CA GLU A 22 3.37 -19.75 -16.19
C GLU A 22 4.09 -18.41 -16.24
N THR A 23 4.95 -18.26 -17.24
CA THR A 23 5.36 -16.96 -17.76
C THR A 23 4.07 -16.24 -18.15
N GLN A 24 3.51 -15.45 -17.23
CA GLN A 24 2.41 -14.57 -17.56
C GLN A 24 2.91 -13.64 -18.68
N THR A 25 2.33 -13.80 -19.87
CA THR A 25 2.51 -12.84 -20.94
C THR A 25 1.92 -11.53 -20.48
N TYR A 26 2.81 -10.61 -20.13
CA TYR A 26 2.48 -9.29 -19.64
C TYR A 26 1.90 -8.46 -20.80
N GLU A 27 0.60 -8.21 -20.80
CA GLU A 27 0.02 -7.24 -21.71
C GLU A 27 0.30 -5.83 -21.16
N PRO A 28 1.05 -4.99 -21.90
CA PRO A 28 1.36 -3.65 -21.43
C PRO A 28 0.07 -2.82 -21.27
N ILE A 29 -0.01 -2.09 -20.18
CA ILE A 29 -1.15 -1.20 -19.91
C ILE A 29 -1.22 -0.14 -21.01
N GLN A 30 -2.38 0.04 -21.65
CA GLN A 30 -2.61 1.06 -22.66
C GLN A 30 -3.01 2.37 -21.97
N TYR A 31 -2.02 3.14 -21.52
CA TYR A 31 -2.19 4.38 -20.74
C TYR A 31 -3.02 5.45 -21.45
N ASP A 32 -2.91 5.56 -22.78
CA ASP A 32 -3.63 6.51 -23.63
C ASP A 32 -5.15 6.37 -23.58
N LYS A 33 -5.66 5.23 -23.12
CA LYS A 33 -7.10 4.94 -22.97
C LYS A 33 -7.60 5.06 -21.54
N LEU A 34 -6.72 5.27 -20.58
CA LEU A 34 -7.04 5.32 -19.16
C LEU A 34 -7.03 6.75 -18.63
N LYS A 35 -7.95 7.03 -17.71
CA LYS A 35 -7.90 8.25 -16.91
C LYS A 35 -7.01 7.99 -15.69
N PRO A 36 -6.03 8.84 -15.38
CA PRO A 36 -5.20 8.68 -14.20
C PRO A 36 -6.06 8.80 -12.93
N VAL A 37 -5.76 7.99 -11.94
CA VAL A 37 -6.35 8.07 -10.60
C VAL A 37 -5.61 9.10 -9.75
N LEU A 38 -4.29 9.25 -9.94
CA LEU A 38 -3.47 10.25 -9.28
C LEU A 38 -2.64 11.00 -10.32
N GLU A 39 -2.66 12.33 -10.22
CA GLU A 39 -1.85 13.22 -11.05
C GLU A 39 -0.96 14.05 -10.15
N VAL A 40 0.33 14.06 -10.42
CA VAL A 40 1.33 14.90 -9.75
C VAL A 40 1.88 15.86 -10.79
N ARG A 41 1.88 17.18 -10.50
CA ARG A 41 2.25 18.24 -11.44
C ARG A 41 3.21 19.23 -10.79
N ASP A 42 4.41 19.37 -11.37
CA ASP A 42 5.48 20.29 -10.95
C ASP A 42 5.71 20.30 -9.44
N PHE A 43 5.55 19.11 -8.83
CA PHE A 43 5.50 18.95 -7.40
C PHE A 43 6.89 19.09 -6.78
N SER A 44 6.96 19.88 -5.71
CA SER A 44 8.21 20.21 -5.04
C SER A 44 8.04 20.18 -3.53
N GLY A 45 9.04 19.68 -2.84
CA GLY A 45 9.15 19.60 -1.39
C GLY A 45 10.60 19.62 -0.93
N TYR A 46 10.83 19.31 0.33
CA TYR A 46 12.20 19.20 0.82
C TYR A 46 12.86 17.95 0.19
N GLY A 47 14.03 18.15 -0.44
CA GLY A 47 14.84 17.08 -1.03
C GLY A 47 14.45 16.68 -2.46
N PHE A 48 13.39 17.24 -3.05
CA PHE A 48 12.99 17.00 -4.45
C PHE A 48 12.33 18.24 -5.06
N SER A 49 12.33 18.34 -6.40
CA SER A 49 11.72 19.48 -7.11
C SER A 49 11.19 19.13 -8.49
N ASN A 50 10.11 19.79 -8.90
CA ASN A 50 9.53 19.74 -10.25
C ASN A 50 9.20 18.32 -10.75
N ILE A 51 8.69 17.47 -9.85
CA ILE A 51 8.29 16.10 -10.21
C ILE A 51 6.88 16.11 -10.79
N SER A 52 6.72 15.48 -11.95
CA SER A 52 5.41 15.31 -12.61
C SER A 52 5.26 13.88 -13.10
N PHE A 53 4.13 13.24 -12.78
CA PHE A 53 3.76 11.93 -13.27
C PHE A 53 2.26 11.68 -13.11
N ASP A 54 1.76 10.71 -13.85
CA ASP A 54 0.44 10.14 -13.72
C ASP A 54 0.52 8.73 -13.15
N LEU A 55 -0.48 8.33 -12.38
CA LEU A 55 -0.65 6.96 -11.91
C LEU A 55 -2.05 6.47 -12.28
N TYR A 56 -2.13 5.27 -12.83
CA TYR A 56 -3.36 4.72 -13.36
C TYR A 56 -3.93 3.58 -12.49
N PRO A 57 -5.25 3.32 -12.54
CA PRO A 57 -5.84 2.19 -11.82
C PRO A 57 -5.19 0.87 -12.23
N GLY A 58 -4.81 0.05 -11.24
CA GLY A 58 -4.14 -1.23 -11.48
C GLY A 58 -2.72 -1.10 -12.00
N GLU A 59 -2.07 0.05 -11.86
CA GLU A 59 -0.66 0.25 -12.18
C GLU A 59 0.21 0.12 -10.94
N ILE A 60 1.37 -0.51 -11.08
CA ILE A 60 2.48 -0.43 -10.14
C ILE A 60 3.53 0.50 -10.72
N LEU A 61 3.60 1.73 -10.22
CA LEU A 61 4.63 2.71 -10.57
C LEU A 61 5.82 2.59 -9.62
N GLY A 62 6.96 2.18 -10.15
CA GLY A 62 8.22 2.14 -9.42
C GLY A 62 8.87 3.52 -9.35
N ILE A 63 9.32 3.95 -8.17
CA ILE A 63 10.17 5.12 -8.00
C ILE A 63 11.56 4.63 -7.64
N ALA A 64 12.46 4.71 -8.63
CA ALA A 64 13.86 4.29 -8.50
C ALA A 64 14.77 5.50 -8.24
N GLY A 65 15.90 5.28 -7.63
CA GLY A 65 16.92 6.32 -7.39
C GLY A 65 17.91 5.89 -6.33
N VAL A 66 19.01 6.61 -6.24
CA VAL A 66 20.02 6.37 -5.18
C VAL A 66 19.48 6.77 -3.80
N VAL A 67 20.08 6.23 -2.75
CA VAL A 67 19.74 6.62 -1.38
C VAL A 67 19.99 8.13 -1.21
N GLY A 68 18.99 8.84 -0.65
CA GLY A 68 19.05 10.30 -0.50
C GLY A 68 18.59 11.11 -1.71
N ALA A 69 18.03 10.49 -2.74
CA ALA A 69 17.51 11.17 -3.93
C ALA A 69 16.15 11.88 -3.72
N GLY A 70 15.61 11.89 -2.50
CA GLY A 70 14.33 12.56 -2.22
C GLY A 70 13.09 11.69 -2.42
N ARG A 71 13.25 10.38 -2.66
CA ARG A 71 12.14 9.44 -2.93
C ARG A 71 11.15 9.36 -1.77
N THR A 72 11.62 9.09 -0.56
CA THR A 72 10.79 9.00 0.65
C THR A 72 10.16 10.36 0.97
N GLU A 73 10.88 11.45 0.77
CA GLU A 73 10.37 12.82 0.93
C GLU A 73 9.23 13.12 -0.05
N LEU A 74 9.36 12.70 -1.31
CA LEU A 74 8.32 12.85 -2.34
C LEU A 74 7.03 12.16 -1.90
N ILE A 75 7.09 10.85 -1.58
CA ILE A 75 5.89 10.10 -1.22
C ILE A 75 5.31 10.50 0.14
N SER A 76 6.17 10.90 1.10
CA SER A 76 5.74 11.47 2.38
C SER A 76 5.01 12.81 2.21
N THR A 77 5.48 13.66 1.28
CA THR A 77 4.84 14.94 0.95
C THR A 77 3.50 14.71 0.24
N ILE A 78 3.41 13.75 -0.70
CA ILE A 78 2.14 13.33 -1.33
C ILE A 78 1.14 12.86 -0.25
N PHE A 79 1.61 12.09 0.74
CA PHE A 79 0.76 11.59 1.82
C PHE A 79 0.44 12.63 2.90
N GLY A 80 0.94 13.88 2.77
CA GLY A 80 0.65 14.97 3.70
C GLY A 80 1.38 14.87 5.04
N ARG A 81 2.52 14.16 5.12
CA ARG A 81 3.40 14.14 6.28
C ARG A 81 4.37 15.32 6.27
N ASP A 82 4.79 15.74 5.09
CA ASP A 82 5.76 16.80 4.89
C ASP A 82 5.14 18.00 4.17
N LYS A 83 5.80 19.16 4.25
CA LYS A 83 5.28 20.41 3.70
C LYS A 83 5.48 20.48 2.19
N VAL A 84 4.42 20.79 1.48
CA VAL A 84 4.46 21.14 0.04
C VAL A 84 5.12 22.49 -0.16
N LEU A 85 6.09 22.59 -1.08
CA LEU A 85 6.74 23.84 -1.48
C LEU A 85 6.23 24.37 -2.83
N GLY A 86 5.66 23.51 -3.67
CA GLY A 86 5.08 23.90 -4.96
C GLY A 86 4.41 22.75 -5.69
N GLY A 87 3.69 23.08 -6.77
CA GLY A 87 2.99 22.10 -7.60
C GLY A 87 1.67 21.62 -7.03
N LYS A 88 1.15 20.53 -7.59
CA LYS A 88 -0.18 19.98 -7.26
C LYS A 88 -0.19 18.48 -7.22
N VAL A 89 -1.07 17.94 -6.38
CA VAL A 89 -1.46 16.53 -6.33
C VAL A 89 -2.97 16.42 -6.49
N ILE A 90 -3.44 15.71 -7.50
CA ILE A 90 -4.84 15.57 -7.86
C ILE A 90 -5.23 14.10 -7.80
N LEU A 91 -6.23 13.75 -7.01
CA LEU A 91 -6.77 12.39 -6.88
C LEU A 91 -8.20 12.37 -7.45
N ASP A 92 -8.46 11.54 -8.46
CA ASP A 92 -9.75 11.46 -9.16
C ASP A 92 -10.29 12.85 -9.60
N GLY A 93 -9.40 13.74 -10.05
CA GLY A 93 -9.75 15.10 -10.48
C GLY A 93 -9.98 16.09 -9.33
N LYS A 94 -9.75 15.71 -8.08
CA LYS A 94 -9.85 16.59 -6.90
C LYS A 94 -8.46 16.97 -6.42
N ASP A 95 -8.22 18.27 -6.23
CA ASP A 95 -6.98 18.77 -5.66
C ASP A 95 -6.89 18.38 -4.16
N ILE A 96 -5.86 17.61 -3.82
CA ILE A 96 -5.57 17.16 -2.45
C ILE A 96 -4.26 17.75 -1.92
N THR A 97 -3.68 18.70 -2.61
CA THR A 97 -2.38 19.30 -2.30
C THR A 97 -2.36 19.89 -0.90
N GLY A 98 -1.39 19.45 -0.10
CA GLY A 98 -1.17 19.97 1.27
C GLY A 98 -2.30 19.66 2.25
N LEU A 99 -3.20 18.74 1.94
CA LEU A 99 -4.17 18.24 2.90
C LEU A 99 -3.45 17.48 4.02
N SER A 100 -4.07 17.44 5.20
CA SER A 100 -3.55 16.62 6.31
C SER A 100 -3.62 15.13 5.97
N THR A 101 -2.72 14.34 6.54
CA THR A 101 -2.67 12.87 6.41
C THR A 101 -4.04 12.22 6.61
N LYS A 102 -4.83 12.68 7.60
CA LYS A 102 -6.18 12.17 7.84
C LYS A 102 -7.09 12.37 6.62
N LYS A 103 -7.09 13.58 6.03
CA LYS A 103 -7.92 13.88 4.86
C LYS A 103 -7.46 13.13 3.61
N ILE A 104 -6.16 12.89 3.45
CA ILE A 104 -5.59 12.10 2.37
C ILE A 104 -5.97 10.62 2.51
N LEU A 105 -5.93 10.09 3.73
CA LEU A 105 -6.43 8.74 4.04
C LEU A 105 -7.92 8.60 3.70
N GLU A 106 -8.74 9.56 4.14
CA GLU A 106 -10.18 9.61 3.85
C GLU A 106 -10.47 9.77 2.34
N ALA A 107 -9.59 10.41 1.58
CA ALA A 107 -9.69 10.52 0.12
C ALA A 107 -9.36 9.21 -0.61
N GLY A 108 -8.67 8.26 0.05
CA GLY A 108 -8.37 6.94 -0.48
C GLY A 108 -6.90 6.68 -0.83
N ILE A 109 -5.95 7.42 -0.26
CA ILE A 109 -4.53 7.11 -0.35
C ILE A 109 -4.05 6.54 0.99
N ASN A 110 -3.39 5.38 0.94
CA ASN A 110 -2.75 4.78 2.09
C ASN A 110 -1.23 4.70 1.93
N PHE A 111 -0.53 4.60 3.07
CA PHE A 111 0.92 4.61 3.12
C PHE A 111 1.45 3.49 4.02
N VAL A 112 2.36 2.70 3.46
CA VAL A 112 3.15 1.69 4.17
C VAL A 112 4.57 2.22 4.30
N PRO A 113 5.03 2.57 5.52
CA PRO A 113 6.34 3.18 5.72
C PRO A 113 7.47 2.15 5.68
N GLU A 114 8.65 2.60 5.31
CA GLU A 114 9.90 1.82 5.35
C GLU A 114 10.18 1.26 6.76
N ASP A 115 10.17 2.12 7.76
CA ASP A 115 10.37 1.72 9.16
C ASP A 115 9.05 1.27 9.79
N ARG A 116 8.74 -0.02 9.59
CA ARG A 116 7.53 -0.61 10.19
C ARG A 116 7.56 -0.61 11.71
N HIS A 117 8.74 -0.65 12.33
CA HIS A 117 8.85 -0.77 13.78
C HIS A 117 8.54 0.53 14.51
N ASN A 118 8.90 1.67 13.94
CA ASN A 118 8.68 2.97 14.57
C ASN A 118 7.43 3.68 14.00
N HIS A 119 7.10 3.45 12.73
CA HIS A 119 6.03 4.16 12.04
C HIS A 119 4.88 3.25 11.56
N GLY A 120 5.12 1.94 11.48
CA GLY A 120 4.18 0.97 10.92
C GLY A 120 3.40 0.16 11.95
N LEU A 121 3.86 -0.01 13.19
CA LEU A 121 3.27 -0.95 14.14
C LEU A 121 3.06 -0.34 15.53
N PHE A 122 1.97 -0.73 16.17
CA PHE A 122 1.73 -0.50 17.58
C PHE A 122 2.23 -1.71 18.39
N LYS A 123 3.50 -1.70 18.79
CA LYS A 123 4.21 -2.85 19.38
C LYS A 123 3.52 -3.48 20.59
N ILE A 124 2.82 -2.68 21.39
CA ILE A 124 2.11 -3.11 22.60
C ILE A 124 0.66 -3.55 22.33
N ARG A 125 0.25 -3.61 21.07
CA ARG A 125 -1.10 -3.98 20.67
C ARG A 125 -1.11 -5.34 19.98
N SER A 126 -2.30 -5.96 20.00
CA SER A 126 -2.53 -7.24 19.36
C SER A 126 -2.43 -7.16 17.82
N ILE A 127 -2.33 -8.30 17.18
CA ILE A 127 -2.36 -8.44 15.74
C ILE A 127 -3.66 -7.84 15.19
N SER A 128 -4.82 -8.19 15.76
CA SER A 128 -6.11 -7.64 15.32
C SER A 128 -6.19 -6.13 15.45
N SER A 129 -5.67 -5.56 16.56
CA SER A 129 -5.65 -4.11 16.76
C SER A 129 -4.75 -3.41 15.75
N ASN A 130 -3.61 -4.01 15.38
CA ASN A 130 -2.73 -3.47 14.35
C ASN A 130 -3.39 -3.51 12.98
N THR A 131 -3.98 -4.65 12.58
CA THR A 131 -4.63 -4.84 11.27
C THR A 131 -5.74 -3.83 11.02
N THR A 132 -6.53 -3.51 12.05
CA THR A 132 -7.72 -2.66 11.90
C THR A 132 -7.55 -1.23 12.40
N SER A 133 -6.34 -0.83 12.79
CA SER A 133 -6.10 0.50 13.36
C SER A 133 -6.46 1.66 12.41
N ALA A 134 -6.38 1.47 11.10
CA ALA A 134 -6.80 2.46 10.11
C ALA A 134 -8.34 2.66 10.05
N LEU A 135 -9.12 1.72 10.59
CA LEU A 135 -10.58 1.78 10.67
C LEU A 135 -11.08 2.43 11.96
N LEU A 136 -10.21 2.86 12.87
CA LEU A 136 -10.63 3.50 14.13
C LEU A 136 -11.46 4.75 13.85
N GLY A 137 -12.66 4.79 14.45
CA GLY A 137 -13.61 5.87 14.22
C GLY A 137 -14.47 5.73 12.97
N SER A 138 -14.31 4.65 12.19
CA SER A 138 -15.19 4.33 11.06
C SER A 138 -16.48 3.63 11.53
N GLU A 139 -17.46 3.59 10.63
CA GLU A 139 -18.70 2.82 10.87
C GLU A 139 -18.45 1.32 10.92
N GLU A 140 -17.42 0.86 10.26
CA GLU A 140 -17.11 -0.57 10.11
C GLU A 140 -16.79 -1.27 11.43
N ILE A 141 -16.01 -0.63 12.29
CA ILE A 141 -15.67 -1.20 13.61
C ILE A 141 -16.28 -0.41 14.77
N GLY A 142 -17.16 0.56 14.46
CA GLY A 142 -17.89 1.38 15.41
C GLY A 142 -17.21 2.72 15.72
N LYS A 143 -17.96 3.81 15.58
CA LYS A 143 -17.46 5.18 15.76
C LYS A 143 -17.10 5.52 17.22
N VAL A 144 -17.86 5.02 18.17
CA VAL A 144 -17.73 5.33 19.61
C VAL A 144 -17.38 4.07 20.40
N ASN A 145 -18.13 2.99 20.18
CA ASN A 145 -17.89 1.69 20.82
C ASN A 145 -17.37 0.71 19.77
N MET A 146 -16.13 0.27 19.94
CA MET A 146 -15.49 -0.66 19.01
C MET A 146 -16.15 -2.04 19.07
N ASN A 147 -16.64 -2.52 17.93
CA ASN A 147 -17.15 -3.88 17.77
C ASN A 147 -15.98 -4.86 17.64
N ARG A 148 -15.58 -5.45 18.78
CA ARG A 148 -14.43 -6.38 18.83
C ARG A 148 -14.66 -7.65 18.00
N ARG A 149 -15.90 -8.10 17.85
CA ARG A 149 -16.20 -9.28 17.03
C ARG A 149 -15.92 -8.96 15.57
N HIS A 150 -16.44 -7.86 15.06
CA HIS A 150 -16.23 -7.45 13.68
C HIS A 150 -14.76 -7.09 13.39
N GLN A 151 -14.08 -6.49 14.37
CA GLN A 151 -12.63 -6.27 14.31
C GLN A 151 -11.87 -7.59 14.07
N LYS A 152 -12.21 -8.65 14.80
CA LYS A 152 -11.55 -9.97 14.63
C LYS A 152 -11.93 -10.62 13.31
N GLU A 153 -13.16 -10.49 12.85
CA GLU A 153 -13.61 -11.01 11.55
C GLU A 153 -12.82 -10.38 10.40
N ILE A 154 -12.68 -9.04 10.39
CA ILE A 154 -11.84 -8.34 9.41
C ILE A 154 -10.38 -8.80 9.48
N SER A 155 -9.83 -8.87 10.70
CA SER A 155 -8.42 -9.27 10.89
C SER A 155 -8.17 -10.69 10.44
N GLN A 156 -9.06 -11.62 10.77
CA GLN A 156 -8.94 -13.02 10.36
C GLN A 156 -8.93 -13.15 8.84
N LYS A 157 -9.81 -12.43 8.17
CA LYS A 157 -9.83 -12.42 6.71
C LYS A 157 -8.47 -12.04 6.11
N TYR A 158 -7.85 -10.93 6.56
CA TYR A 158 -6.53 -10.53 6.06
C TYR A 158 -5.42 -11.51 6.43
N VAL A 159 -5.51 -12.15 7.61
CA VAL A 159 -4.57 -13.21 8.01
C VAL A 159 -4.65 -14.38 7.03
N ASP A 160 -5.84 -14.80 6.66
CA ASP A 160 -6.08 -15.91 5.74
C ASP A 160 -5.67 -15.52 4.31
N ASP A 161 -6.11 -14.36 3.80
CA ASP A 161 -5.82 -13.87 2.46
C ASP A 161 -4.31 -13.71 2.20
N PHE A 162 -3.56 -13.28 3.21
CA PHE A 162 -2.10 -13.08 3.14
C PHE A 162 -1.29 -14.26 3.66
N ARG A 163 -1.97 -15.34 4.06
CA ARG A 163 -1.32 -16.53 4.67
C ARG A 163 -0.35 -16.12 5.77
N THR A 164 -0.80 -15.18 6.64
CA THR A 164 0.00 -14.71 7.77
C THR A 164 0.06 -15.78 8.85
N LYS A 165 1.26 -16.20 9.22
CA LYS A 165 1.43 -17.25 10.25
C LYS A 165 1.27 -16.63 11.64
N ILE A 166 0.16 -16.94 12.31
CA ILE A 166 -0.17 -16.50 13.67
C ILE A 166 -0.63 -17.70 14.52
N VAL A 167 -0.60 -17.54 15.84
CA VAL A 167 -1.23 -18.48 16.78
C VAL A 167 -2.60 -17.94 17.18
N SER A 168 -2.67 -16.66 17.52
CA SER A 168 -3.91 -15.99 17.89
C SER A 168 -3.92 -14.53 17.40
N LEU A 169 -5.10 -14.02 17.02
CA LEU A 169 -5.30 -12.61 16.71
C LEU A 169 -5.08 -11.69 17.94
N ASP A 170 -5.16 -12.23 19.13
CA ASP A 170 -4.96 -11.49 20.39
C ASP A 170 -3.48 -11.42 20.79
N ASP A 171 -2.59 -12.18 20.14
CA ASP A 171 -1.15 -12.13 20.38
C ASP A 171 -0.59 -10.73 20.05
N LEU A 172 0.46 -10.34 20.78
CA LEU A 172 1.16 -9.10 20.48
C LEU A 172 1.84 -9.17 19.10
N ILE A 173 1.80 -8.07 18.37
CA ILE A 173 2.40 -7.99 17.03
C ILE A 173 3.90 -8.32 17.04
N GLY A 174 4.59 -8.07 18.16
CA GLY A 174 6.00 -8.39 18.36
C GLY A 174 6.34 -9.86 18.34
N SER A 175 5.35 -10.77 18.51
CA SER A 175 5.55 -12.23 18.42
C SER A 175 5.75 -12.72 16.98
N LEU A 176 5.41 -11.91 15.99
CA LEU A 176 5.50 -12.26 14.58
C LEU A 176 6.91 -12.05 14.03
N SER A 177 7.31 -12.88 13.05
CA SER A 177 8.48 -12.63 12.20
C SER A 177 8.33 -11.33 11.41
N GLY A 178 9.44 -10.74 10.95
CA GLY A 178 9.45 -9.51 10.18
C GLY A 178 8.53 -9.54 8.96
N GLY A 179 8.52 -10.64 8.21
CA GLY A 179 7.64 -10.81 7.06
C GLY A 179 6.16 -10.86 7.43
N ASN A 180 5.79 -11.54 8.51
CA ASN A 180 4.40 -11.57 8.98
C ASN A 180 3.97 -10.21 9.54
N GLN A 181 4.88 -9.46 10.20
CA GLN A 181 4.61 -8.07 10.59
C GLN A 181 4.35 -7.18 9.38
N GLN A 182 5.13 -7.32 8.30
CA GLN A 182 4.95 -6.58 7.06
C GLN A 182 3.58 -6.85 6.43
N LYS A 183 3.15 -8.11 6.39
CA LYS A 183 1.82 -8.49 5.92
C LYS A 183 0.70 -7.79 6.73
N VAL A 184 0.85 -7.67 8.05
CA VAL A 184 -0.11 -6.95 8.91
C VAL A 184 -0.13 -5.44 8.60
N VAL A 185 1.04 -4.81 8.35
CA VAL A 185 1.10 -3.39 7.97
C VAL A 185 0.40 -3.15 6.63
N ILE A 186 0.62 -4.02 5.64
CA ILE A 186 -0.05 -3.94 4.35
C ILE A 186 -1.57 -4.18 4.53
N ALA A 187 -1.97 -5.21 5.28
CA ALA A 187 -3.37 -5.51 5.58
C ALA A 187 -4.11 -4.31 6.19
N ARG A 188 -3.46 -3.62 7.13
CA ARG A 188 -4.00 -2.36 7.69
C ARG A 188 -4.26 -1.31 6.62
N SER A 189 -3.32 -1.13 5.71
CA SER A 189 -3.47 -0.14 4.64
C SER A 189 -4.63 -0.50 3.71
N LEU A 190 -4.91 -1.78 3.51
CA LEU A 190 -6.00 -2.24 2.64
C LEU A 190 -7.36 -2.28 3.32
N SER A 191 -7.39 -2.30 4.64
CA SER A 191 -8.65 -2.38 5.40
C SER A 191 -9.62 -1.23 5.11
N THR A 192 -9.11 -0.08 4.66
CA THR A 192 -9.92 1.09 4.27
C THR A 192 -10.33 1.10 2.79
N ALA A 193 -10.05 0.04 2.03
CA ALA A 193 -10.30 -0.05 0.58
C ALA A 193 -9.74 1.15 -0.22
N PRO A 194 -8.43 1.39 -0.18
CA PRO A 194 -7.81 2.54 -0.82
C PRO A 194 -7.85 2.44 -2.35
N LYS A 195 -7.80 3.60 -3.01
CA LYS A 195 -7.61 3.72 -4.46
C LYS A 195 -6.14 3.67 -4.84
N VAL A 196 -5.31 4.23 -3.96
CA VAL A 196 -3.85 4.31 -4.12
C VAL A 196 -3.18 3.81 -2.85
N VAL A 197 -2.18 2.95 -3.01
CA VAL A 197 -1.31 2.51 -1.92
C VAL A 197 0.12 2.92 -2.22
N ILE A 198 0.74 3.61 -1.30
CA ILE A 198 2.16 3.97 -1.34
C ILE A 198 2.92 2.98 -0.48
N LEU A 199 3.91 2.31 -1.07
CA LEU A 199 4.77 1.33 -0.42
C LEU A 199 6.21 1.86 -0.41
N ASP A 200 6.73 2.16 0.77
CA ASP A 200 8.10 2.61 0.95
C ASP A 200 8.96 1.44 1.42
N GLU A 201 9.89 0.98 0.57
CA GLU A 201 10.79 -0.16 0.81
C GLU A 201 10.03 -1.40 1.38
N PRO A 202 9.01 -1.93 0.68
CA PRO A 202 8.06 -2.89 1.24
C PRO A 202 8.68 -4.20 1.69
N THR A 203 9.85 -4.57 1.19
CA THR A 203 10.51 -5.84 1.54
C THR A 203 11.78 -5.67 2.35
N ARG A 204 12.06 -4.44 2.79
CA ARG A 204 13.26 -4.18 3.57
C ARG A 204 13.26 -4.93 4.91
N GLY A 205 14.34 -5.65 5.18
CA GLY A 205 14.53 -6.38 6.44
C GLY A 205 13.59 -7.58 6.63
N ILE A 206 13.14 -8.21 5.55
CA ILE A 206 12.44 -9.49 5.57
C ILE A 206 13.23 -10.55 4.79
N ASP A 207 12.98 -11.82 5.10
CA ASP A 207 13.63 -12.94 4.42
C ASP A 207 13.07 -13.18 3.00
N ALA A 208 13.79 -13.97 2.19
CA ALA A 208 13.43 -14.21 0.80
C ALA A 208 12.06 -14.88 0.62
N ALA A 209 11.66 -15.76 1.52
CA ALA A 209 10.35 -16.42 1.43
C ALA A 209 9.22 -15.43 1.71
N ALA A 210 9.39 -14.58 2.72
CA ALA A 210 8.44 -13.52 3.04
C ALA A 210 8.39 -12.43 1.94
N ARG A 211 9.52 -12.16 1.25
CA ARG A 211 9.59 -11.24 0.11
C ARG A 211 8.66 -11.71 -1.01
N SER A 212 8.72 -13.00 -1.39
CA SER A 212 7.84 -13.58 -2.40
C SER A 212 6.35 -13.43 -2.03
N ASP A 213 6.01 -13.64 -0.75
CA ASP A 213 4.63 -13.43 -0.29
C ASP A 213 4.17 -11.96 -0.43
N VAL A 214 5.04 -11.00 -0.10
CA VAL A 214 4.75 -9.56 -0.27
C VAL A 214 4.58 -9.22 -1.74
N TYR A 215 5.41 -9.75 -2.63
CA TYR A 215 5.28 -9.57 -4.08
C TYR A 215 3.92 -10.06 -4.59
N ASN A 216 3.50 -11.24 -4.14
CA ASN A 216 2.19 -11.78 -4.50
C ASN A 216 1.03 -10.90 -3.98
N ILE A 217 1.17 -10.30 -2.81
CA ILE A 217 0.19 -9.34 -2.30
C ILE A 217 0.15 -8.09 -3.20
N ILE A 218 1.30 -7.53 -3.58
CA ILE A 218 1.38 -6.35 -4.44
C ILE A 218 0.77 -6.63 -5.82
N ARG A 219 1.05 -7.79 -6.42
CA ARG A 219 0.41 -8.22 -7.69
C ARG A 219 -1.11 -8.33 -7.57
N LYS A 220 -1.61 -8.92 -6.48
CA LYS A 220 -3.05 -8.98 -6.23
C LYS A 220 -3.70 -7.60 -6.08
N LEU A 221 -3.00 -6.61 -5.52
CA LEU A 221 -3.50 -5.22 -5.47
C LEU A 221 -3.70 -4.66 -6.87
N LYS A 222 -2.70 -4.84 -7.74
CA LYS A 222 -2.78 -4.47 -9.15
C LYS A 222 -3.97 -5.13 -9.83
N ASP A 223 -4.11 -6.46 -9.68
CA ASP A 223 -5.19 -7.24 -10.29
C ASP A 223 -6.58 -6.79 -9.80
N ALA A 224 -6.65 -6.33 -8.54
CA ALA A 224 -7.86 -5.75 -7.96
C ALA A 224 -8.11 -4.29 -8.40
N GLY A 225 -7.27 -3.72 -9.26
CA GLY A 225 -7.42 -2.34 -9.78
C GLY A 225 -6.89 -1.25 -8.84
N VAL A 226 -6.22 -1.61 -7.73
CA VAL A 226 -5.58 -0.63 -6.85
C VAL A 226 -4.31 -0.10 -7.54
N ALA A 227 -4.15 1.20 -7.57
CA ALA A 227 -2.93 1.83 -8.05
C ALA A 227 -1.85 1.80 -6.95
N VAL A 228 -0.63 1.46 -7.31
CA VAL A 228 0.48 1.31 -6.35
C VAL A 228 1.63 2.22 -6.74
N ILE A 229 2.11 3.03 -5.81
CA ILE A 229 3.43 3.67 -5.88
C ILE A 229 4.37 2.84 -5.03
N MET A 230 5.42 2.32 -5.63
CA MET A 230 6.42 1.52 -4.93
C MET A 230 7.78 2.20 -4.99
N VAL A 231 8.32 2.55 -3.84
CA VAL A 231 9.71 3.01 -3.70
C VAL A 231 10.55 1.84 -3.27
N SER A 232 11.63 1.56 -4.00
CA SER A 232 12.61 0.55 -3.61
C SER A 232 14.02 0.98 -3.97
N SER A 233 14.96 0.67 -3.09
CA SER A 233 16.40 0.77 -3.36
C SER A 233 16.94 -0.48 -4.08
N ASP A 234 16.17 -1.55 -4.12
CA ASP A 234 16.47 -2.79 -4.83
C ASP A 234 15.93 -2.70 -6.27
N MET A 235 16.82 -2.50 -7.23
CA MET A 235 16.44 -2.40 -8.64
C MET A 235 15.83 -3.70 -9.18
N GLU A 236 16.21 -4.86 -8.64
CA GLU A 236 15.62 -6.14 -9.04
C GLU A 236 14.12 -6.17 -8.64
N GLU A 237 13.78 -5.67 -7.46
CA GLU A 237 12.39 -5.53 -7.02
C GLU A 237 11.59 -4.61 -7.94
N VAL A 238 12.16 -3.46 -8.32
CA VAL A 238 11.50 -2.53 -9.25
C VAL A 238 11.26 -3.18 -10.61
N VAL A 239 12.25 -3.86 -11.16
CA VAL A 239 12.14 -4.53 -12.47
C VAL A 239 11.13 -5.69 -12.42
N GLU A 240 11.06 -6.41 -11.28
CA GLU A 240 10.16 -7.56 -11.14
C GLU A 240 8.69 -7.16 -10.99
N LEU A 241 8.41 -6.03 -10.33
CA LEU A 241 7.04 -5.69 -9.93
C LEU A 241 6.45 -4.52 -10.69
N ALA A 242 7.25 -3.52 -11.05
CA ALA A 242 6.73 -2.27 -11.61
C ALA A 242 6.34 -2.42 -13.08
N ASP A 243 5.21 -1.85 -13.44
CA ASP A 243 4.78 -1.71 -14.84
C ASP A 243 5.59 -0.64 -15.56
N ARG A 244 5.95 0.39 -14.82
CA ARG A 244 6.73 1.54 -15.28
C ARG A 244 7.53 2.08 -14.10
N ALA A 245 8.70 2.63 -14.38
CA ALA A 245 9.52 3.26 -13.37
C ALA A 245 9.84 4.72 -13.75
N ILE A 246 9.96 5.56 -12.73
CA ILE A 246 10.49 6.91 -12.81
C ILE A 246 11.70 7.05 -11.89
N THR A 247 12.58 7.98 -12.20
CA THR A 247 13.73 8.31 -11.35
C THR A 247 13.55 9.70 -10.75
N VAL A 248 13.95 9.86 -9.50
CA VAL A 248 13.95 11.13 -8.76
C VAL A 248 15.38 11.52 -8.46
#